data_91b0075d230ee9c2ec233c8e3029d6e9
#
_entry.id   91b0075d230ee9c2ec233c8e3029d6e9
#
_cell.length_a   1.000
_cell.length_b   1.000
_cell.length_c   1.000
_cell.angle_alpha   90.00
_cell.angle_beta   90.00
_cell.angle_gamma   90.00
#
_symmetry.space_group_name_H-M   'P 1'
#
loop_
_entity.id
_entity.type
_entity.pdbx_description
1 polymer ?
#
loop_
_entity_poly.entity_id
_entity_poly.type
_entity_poly.pdbx_seq_one_letter_code
_entity_poly.pdbx_strand_id
1 'polypeptide(L)'
;MLTSYRVIREYTRGVAFRLGKLKGILEAGIVVIAPFGIDQIKIVDIRTFTIDVPKQEVITKDNVPVVVDAVVYFNVFDSILAVTQVADYVKTTSLLGQTTLRSILGQHELDELLSKRSELNEILRRLLDEATDPWGIRISMVEMKSIELPDSMKRAMARQAEAERDRRAQVIAAE
;
A
#
# COMPACT_ATOMS: atom_id res chain seq x y z
N MET A 1 -16.49 -30.68 32.10
CA MET A 1 -16.26 -29.33 31.52
C MET A 1 -15.22 -29.46 30.43
N LEU A 2 -15.67 -29.40 29.19
CA LEU A 2 -14.77 -29.39 28.04
C LEU A 2 -14.31 -27.95 27.81
N THR A 3 -13.16 -27.60 28.32
CA THR A 3 -12.52 -26.31 28.07
C THR A 3 -11.62 -26.45 26.83
N SER A 4 -11.85 -25.65 25.86
CA SER A 4 -11.00 -25.58 24.68
C SER A 4 -9.94 -24.51 24.87
N TYR A 5 -8.67 -24.87 24.67
CA TYR A 5 -7.54 -23.96 24.80
C TYR A 5 -7.03 -23.60 23.42
N ARG A 6 -6.67 -22.33 23.23
CA ARG A 6 -6.05 -21.86 22.01
C ARG A 6 -4.81 -21.02 22.34
N VAL A 7 -3.73 -21.26 21.59
CA VAL A 7 -2.50 -20.50 21.74
C VAL A 7 -2.49 -19.36 20.74
N ILE A 8 -2.30 -18.15 21.23
CA ILE A 8 -2.14 -16.95 20.40
C ILE A 8 -0.66 -16.59 20.38
N ARG A 9 -0.10 -16.48 19.19
CA ARG A 9 1.32 -16.16 19.01
C ARG A 9 1.59 -14.69 19.33
N GLU A 10 2.80 -14.38 19.77
CA GLU A 10 3.20 -13.04 20.20
C GLU A 10 3.00 -11.96 19.09
N TYR A 11 3.21 -12.32 17.83
CA TYR A 11 3.02 -11.43 16.69
C TYR A 11 1.59 -11.40 16.14
N THR A 12 0.65 -12.02 16.85
CA THR A 12 -0.77 -12.01 16.47
C THR A 12 -1.63 -11.50 17.62
N ARG A 13 -2.84 -11.08 17.27
CA ARG A 13 -3.89 -10.75 18.24
C ARG A 13 -5.14 -11.49 17.84
N GLY A 14 -5.87 -11.97 18.85
CA GLY A 14 -7.16 -12.61 18.64
C GLY A 14 -8.28 -11.61 18.89
N VAL A 15 -9.23 -11.53 17.97
CA VAL A 15 -10.49 -10.81 18.19
C VAL A 15 -11.57 -11.83 18.51
N ALA A 16 -12.07 -11.80 19.75
CA ALA A 16 -13.04 -12.77 20.25
C ALA A 16 -14.48 -12.27 20.04
N PHE A 17 -15.31 -13.16 19.51
CA PHE A 17 -16.76 -12.97 19.39
C PHE A 17 -17.48 -14.06 20.17
N ARG A 18 -18.42 -13.69 21.00
CA ARG A 18 -19.30 -14.61 21.70
C ARG A 18 -20.71 -14.50 21.16
N LEU A 19 -21.25 -15.60 20.60
CA LEU A 19 -22.57 -15.63 19.97
C LEU A 19 -22.80 -14.51 18.97
N GLY A 20 -21.74 -14.21 18.15
CA GLY A 20 -21.77 -13.16 17.14
C GLY A 20 -21.53 -11.74 17.65
N LYS A 21 -21.38 -11.53 18.96
CA LYS A 21 -21.08 -10.23 19.54
C LYS A 21 -19.60 -10.11 19.90
N LEU A 22 -19.04 -8.94 19.66
CA LEU A 22 -17.66 -8.62 20.02
C LEU A 22 -17.45 -8.74 21.53
N LYS A 23 -16.49 -9.58 21.94
CA LYS A 23 -16.10 -9.77 23.34
C LYS A 23 -14.87 -8.92 23.71
N GLY A 24 -13.86 -8.84 22.84
CA GLY A 24 -12.64 -8.09 23.08
C GLY A 24 -11.42 -8.63 22.34
N ILE A 25 -10.25 -8.08 22.68
CA ILE A 25 -8.97 -8.50 22.13
C ILE A 25 -8.34 -9.54 23.05
N LEU A 26 -7.79 -10.59 22.46
CA LEU A 26 -6.99 -11.59 23.15
C LEU A 26 -5.51 -11.35 22.82
N GLU A 27 -4.71 -11.13 23.85
CA GLU A 27 -3.27 -10.98 23.73
C GLU A 27 -2.55 -12.33 23.57
N ALA A 28 -1.25 -12.28 23.32
CA ALA A 28 -0.43 -13.48 23.18
C ALA A 28 -0.49 -14.36 24.43
N GLY A 29 -0.50 -15.65 24.23
CA GLY A 29 -0.52 -16.65 25.29
C GLY A 29 -1.59 -17.71 25.10
N ILE A 30 -1.86 -18.45 26.17
CA ILE A 30 -2.90 -19.48 26.21
C ILE A 30 -4.22 -18.84 26.61
N VAL A 31 -5.22 -19.00 25.75
CA VAL A 31 -6.56 -18.46 25.99
C VAL A 31 -7.56 -19.61 26.10
N VAL A 32 -8.43 -19.49 27.09
CA VAL A 32 -9.55 -20.40 27.28
C VAL A 32 -10.76 -19.89 26.52
N ILE A 33 -11.31 -20.72 25.66
CA ILE A 33 -12.50 -20.40 24.86
C ILE A 33 -13.64 -21.35 25.19
N ALA A 34 -14.87 -20.85 25.10
CA ALA A 34 -16.04 -21.69 25.30
C ALA A 34 -16.19 -22.67 24.12
N PRO A 35 -16.46 -23.97 24.39
CA PRO A 35 -16.62 -24.98 23.35
C PRO A 35 -17.92 -24.80 22.56
N PHE A 36 -18.11 -25.66 21.54
CA PHE A 36 -19.32 -25.73 20.70
C PHE A 36 -19.64 -24.49 19.85
N GLY A 37 -18.62 -23.71 19.46
CA GLY A 37 -18.82 -22.55 18.57
C GLY A 37 -19.44 -21.33 19.24
N ILE A 38 -19.55 -21.32 20.57
CA ILE A 38 -20.03 -20.17 21.35
C ILE A 38 -19.07 -19.00 21.21
N ASP A 39 -17.77 -19.27 21.37
CA ASP A 39 -16.71 -18.29 21.17
C ASP A 39 -16.02 -18.53 19.82
N GLN A 40 -15.94 -17.48 19.01
CA GLN A 40 -15.19 -17.47 17.77
C GLN A 40 -14.03 -16.50 17.90
N ILE A 41 -12.87 -16.89 17.39
CA ILE A 41 -11.66 -16.07 17.42
C ILE A 41 -11.17 -15.85 16.00
N LYS A 42 -11.05 -14.59 15.61
CA LYS A 42 -10.32 -14.20 14.41
C LYS A 42 -8.91 -13.77 14.79
N ILE A 43 -7.92 -14.40 14.18
CA ILE A 43 -6.51 -14.09 14.43
C ILE A 43 -6.05 -13.06 13.39
N VAL A 44 -5.48 -11.96 13.90
CA VAL A 44 -4.91 -10.88 13.07
C VAL A 44 -3.43 -10.81 13.36
N ASP A 45 -2.62 -10.84 12.31
CA ASP A 45 -1.18 -10.64 12.40
C ASP A 45 -0.87 -9.13 12.48
N ILE A 46 -0.07 -8.74 13.46
CA ILE A 46 0.30 -7.32 13.72
C ILE A 46 1.67 -6.93 13.16
N ARG A 47 2.34 -7.84 12.47
CA ARG A 47 3.61 -7.53 11.79
C ARG A 47 3.39 -6.63 10.58
N THR A 48 4.47 -6.05 10.10
CA THR A 48 4.44 -5.28 8.85
C THR A 48 4.34 -6.22 7.65
N PHE A 49 3.37 -5.96 6.79
CA PHE A 49 3.13 -6.68 5.55
C PHE A 49 3.31 -5.77 4.35
N THR A 50 3.48 -6.38 3.20
CA THR A 50 3.49 -5.70 1.91
C THR A 50 2.27 -6.08 1.09
N ILE A 51 1.70 -5.09 0.42
CA ILE A 51 0.65 -5.28 -0.59
C ILE A 51 1.19 -4.76 -1.91
N ASP A 52 1.12 -5.59 -2.95
CA ASP A 52 1.39 -5.16 -4.30
C ASP A 52 0.16 -4.47 -4.88
N VAL A 53 0.35 -3.23 -5.31
CA VAL A 53 -0.62 -2.52 -6.14
C VAL A 53 -0.31 -2.86 -7.60
N PRO A 54 -1.20 -3.54 -8.32
CA PRO A 54 -0.95 -3.96 -9.68
C PRO A 54 -0.77 -2.76 -10.62
N LYS A 55 -0.13 -3.00 -11.75
CA LYS A 55 0.13 -1.98 -12.76
C LYS A 55 -1.15 -1.23 -13.16
N GLN A 56 -1.08 0.09 -13.09
CA GLN A 56 -2.15 1.01 -13.49
C GLN A 56 -1.70 1.82 -14.69
N GLU A 57 -2.51 1.84 -15.72
CA GLU A 57 -2.32 2.72 -16.86
C GLU A 57 -3.05 4.03 -16.62
N VAL A 58 -2.32 5.13 -16.66
CA VAL A 58 -2.82 6.47 -16.37
C VAL A 58 -2.27 7.46 -17.37
N ILE A 59 -3.07 8.46 -17.71
CA ILE A 59 -2.63 9.60 -18.50
C ILE A 59 -2.25 10.73 -17.53
N THR A 60 -1.03 11.20 -17.63
CA THR A 60 -0.52 12.29 -16.80
C THR A 60 -1.17 13.63 -17.15
N LYS A 61 -0.92 14.65 -16.34
CA LYS A 61 -1.46 15.99 -16.56
C LYS A 61 -1.05 16.57 -17.92
N ASP A 62 0.11 16.22 -18.42
CA ASP A 62 0.64 16.62 -19.74
C ASP A 62 0.29 15.64 -20.87
N ASN A 63 -0.75 14.83 -20.70
CA ASN A 63 -1.26 13.86 -21.67
C ASN A 63 -0.29 12.76 -22.09
N VAL A 64 0.56 12.32 -21.19
CA VAL A 64 1.47 11.19 -21.45
C VAL A 64 0.89 9.92 -20.82
N PRO A 65 0.65 8.85 -21.58
CA PRO A 65 0.26 7.57 -21.01
C PRO A 65 1.45 6.92 -20.30
N VAL A 66 1.24 6.51 -19.05
CA VAL A 66 2.24 5.84 -18.23
C VAL A 66 1.63 4.61 -17.57
N VAL A 67 2.44 3.60 -17.31
CA VAL A 67 2.07 2.42 -16.56
C VAL A 67 2.92 2.39 -15.30
N VAL A 68 2.28 2.42 -14.14
CA VAL A 68 2.95 2.48 -12.85
C VAL A 68 2.40 1.42 -11.92
N ASP A 69 3.26 0.75 -11.18
CA ASP A 69 2.92 -0.13 -10.08
C ASP A 69 3.58 0.36 -8.79
N ALA A 70 3.05 -0.09 -7.67
CA ALA A 70 3.53 0.33 -6.36
C ALA A 70 3.50 -0.83 -5.36
N VAL A 71 4.22 -0.64 -4.28
CA VAL A 71 4.21 -1.49 -3.10
C VAL A 71 3.78 -0.66 -1.89
N VAL A 72 2.89 -1.20 -1.09
CA VAL A 72 2.42 -0.58 0.15
C VAL A 72 2.87 -1.42 1.33
N TYR A 73 3.58 -0.81 2.27
CA TYR A 73 3.96 -1.42 3.53
C TYR A 73 2.99 -0.98 4.62
N PHE A 74 2.35 -1.93 5.26
CA PHE A 74 1.34 -1.64 6.27
C PHE A 74 1.43 -2.59 7.46
N ASN A 75 0.86 -2.17 8.58
CA ASN A 75 0.62 -3.02 9.75
C ASN A 75 -0.72 -2.69 10.40
N VAL A 76 -1.27 -3.65 11.10
CA VAL A 76 -2.50 -3.46 11.86
C VAL A 76 -2.15 -2.93 13.25
N PHE A 77 -2.64 -1.76 13.62
CA PHE A 77 -2.46 -1.20 14.96
C PHE A 77 -3.69 -1.40 15.86
N ASP A 78 -4.86 -1.62 15.28
CA ASP A 78 -6.09 -1.93 16.01
C ASP A 78 -6.78 -3.15 15.36
N SER A 79 -6.65 -4.29 16.01
CA SER A 79 -7.19 -5.55 15.50
C SER A 79 -8.72 -5.58 15.47
N ILE A 80 -9.37 -4.91 16.40
CA ILE A 80 -10.84 -4.83 16.43
C ILE A 80 -11.37 -4.09 15.22
N LEU A 81 -10.81 -2.92 14.93
CA LEU A 81 -11.21 -2.13 13.76
C LEU A 81 -10.95 -2.88 12.44
N ALA A 82 -9.79 -3.56 12.34
CA ALA A 82 -9.43 -4.32 11.16
C ALA A 82 -10.40 -5.47 10.85
N VAL A 83 -11.00 -6.06 11.87
CA VAL A 83 -11.97 -7.16 11.73
C VAL A 83 -13.40 -6.64 11.57
N THR A 84 -13.77 -5.58 12.29
CA THR A 84 -15.17 -5.11 12.37
C THR A 84 -15.53 -4.06 11.32
N GLN A 85 -14.60 -3.19 10.93
CA GLN A 85 -14.87 -2.07 10.03
C GLN A 85 -14.69 -2.39 8.55
N VAL A 86 -13.95 -3.42 8.23
CA VAL A 86 -13.66 -3.84 6.86
C VAL A 86 -13.66 -5.37 6.77
N ALA A 87 -14.25 -5.91 5.71
CA ALA A 87 -14.37 -7.36 5.54
C ALA A 87 -13.02 -8.01 5.20
N ASP A 88 -12.27 -7.40 4.30
CA ASP A 88 -10.95 -7.85 3.87
C ASP A 88 -10.03 -6.62 3.71
N TYR A 89 -9.26 -6.33 4.74
CA TYR A 89 -8.41 -5.12 4.75
C TYR A 89 -7.28 -5.19 3.72
N VAL A 90 -6.77 -6.36 3.39
CA VAL A 90 -5.73 -6.53 2.36
C VAL A 90 -6.27 -6.14 0.99
N LYS A 91 -7.38 -6.74 0.59
CA LYS A 91 -8.03 -6.46 -0.68
C LYS A 91 -8.50 -5.01 -0.80
N THR A 92 -9.15 -4.51 0.23
CA THR A 92 -9.67 -3.13 0.25
C THR A 92 -8.54 -2.11 0.20
N THR A 93 -7.45 -2.33 0.93
CA THR A 93 -6.27 -1.46 0.88
C THR A 93 -5.60 -1.48 -0.49
N SER A 94 -5.52 -2.65 -1.13
CA SER A 94 -5.00 -2.77 -2.50
C SER A 94 -5.83 -1.97 -3.50
N LEU A 95 -7.15 -2.09 -3.45
CA LEU A 95 -8.08 -1.34 -4.32
C LEU A 95 -7.99 0.17 -4.08
N LEU A 96 -7.89 0.57 -2.82
CA LEU A 96 -7.69 1.97 -2.44
C LEU A 96 -6.35 2.50 -2.97
N GLY A 97 -5.30 1.69 -2.88
CA GLY A 97 -3.98 1.97 -3.43
C GLY A 97 -4.03 2.22 -4.93
N GLN A 98 -4.74 1.38 -5.68
CA GLN A 98 -4.94 1.55 -7.12
C GLN A 98 -5.62 2.88 -7.46
N THR A 99 -6.71 3.20 -6.77
CA THR A 99 -7.48 4.42 -6.99
C THR A 99 -6.67 5.67 -6.63
N THR A 100 -5.98 5.65 -5.50
CA THR A 100 -5.15 6.76 -5.03
C THR A 100 -3.95 6.98 -5.94
N LEU A 101 -3.29 5.91 -6.35
CA LEU A 101 -2.17 5.97 -7.31
C LEU A 101 -2.60 6.62 -8.62
N ARG A 102 -3.71 6.16 -9.18
CA ARG A 102 -4.27 6.71 -10.41
C ARG A 102 -4.61 8.19 -10.28
N SER A 103 -5.23 8.60 -9.17
CA SER A 103 -5.59 9.98 -8.90
C SER A 103 -4.37 10.90 -8.83
N ILE A 104 -3.35 10.49 -8.09
CA ILE A 104 -2.12 11.28 -7.93
C ILE A 104 -1.35 11.38 -9.25
N LEU A 105 -1.20 10.28 -9.97
CA LEU A 105 -0.49 10.28 -11.25
C LEU A 105 -1.18 11.18 -12.29
N GLY A 106 -2.50 11.21 -12.31
CA GLY A 106 -3.28 12.06 -13.22
C GLY A 106 -3.21 13.54 -12.90
N GLN A 107 -2.80 13.93 -11.72
CA GLN A 107 -2.66 15.32 -11.26
C GLN A 107 -1.25 15.92 -11.48
N HIS A 108 -0.28 15.09 -11.83
CA HIS A 108 1.13 15.48 -11.97
C HIS A 108 1.62 15.28 -13.39
N GLU A 109 2.63 16.05 -13.76
CA GLU A 109 3.32 15.91 -15.04
C GLU A 109 4.33 14.75 -14.99
N LEU A 110 4.67 14.21 -16.16
CA LEU A 110 5.63 13.12 -16.27
C LEU A 110 7.00 13.47 -15.64
N ASP A 111 7.47 14.68 -15.85
CA ASP A 111 8.74 15.13 -15.28
C ASP A 111 8.73 15.12 -13.74
N GLU A 112 7.62 15.49 -13.12
CA GLU A 112 7.42 15.41 -11.68
C GLU A 112 7.41 13.95 -11.18
N LEU A 113 6.83 13.03 -11.94
CA LEU A 113 6.83 11.60 -11.60
C LEU A 113 8.24 11.02 -11.57
N LEU A 114 9.11 11.51 -12.44
CA LEU A 114 10.49 11.03 -12.54
C LEU A 114 11.43 11.74 -11.56
N SER A 115 11.27 13.06 -11.37
CA SER A 115 12.17 13.89 -10.56
C SER A 115 11.76 14.00 -9.08
N LYS A 116 10.46 13.98 -8.79
CA LYS A 116 9.90 14.14 -7.43
C LYS A 116 9.29 12.87 -6.87
N ARG A 117 9.86 11.74 -7.21
CA ARG A 117 9.34 10.42 -6.84
C ARG A 117 9.17 10.24 -5.33
N SER A 118 10.13 10.68 -4.54
CA SER A 118 10.09 10.58 -3.09
C SER A 118 8.95 11.41 -2.47
N GLU A 119 8.72 12.61 -2.99
CA GLU A 119 7.62 13.47 -2.54
C GLU A 119 6.25 12.85 -2.87
N LEU A 120 6.12 12.27 -4.06
CA LEU A 120 4.90 11.60 -4.49
C LEU A 120 4.62 10.33 -3.66
N ASN A 121 5.65 9.57 -3.35
CA ASN A 121 5.54 8.42 -2.46
C ASN A 121 5.00 8.82 -1.07
N GLU A 122 5.47 9.93 -0.53
CA GLU A 122 5.01 10.44 0.78
C GLU A 122 3.56 10.98 0.71
N ILE A 123 3.18 11.61 -0.37
CA ILE A 123 1.78 12.04 -0.60
C ILE A 123 0.86 10.82 -0.66
N LEU A 124 1.25 9.79 -1.40
CA LEU A 124 0.51 8.53 -1.48
C LEU A 124 0.38 7.86 -0.11
N ARG A 125 1.48 7.78 0.63
CA ARG A 125 1.49 7.23 1.98
C ARG A 125 0.48 7.95 2.89
N ARG A 126 0.53 9.26 2.92
CA ARG A 126 -0.35 10.08 3.76
C ARG A 126 -1.82 9.91 3.40
N LEU A 127 -2.15 9.94 2.12
CA LEU A 127 -3.53 9.77 1.66
C LEU A 127 -4.07 8.37 1.98
N LEU A 128 -3.27 7.34 1.78
CA LEU A 128 -3.64 5.97 2.14
C LEU A 128 -3.77 5.80 3.65
N ASP A 129 -2.86 6.35 4.43
CA ASP A 129 -2.88 6.28 5.88
C ASP A 129 -4.13 6.93 6.47
N GLU A 130 -4.49 8.12 6.01
CA GLU A 130 -5.72 8.81 6.40
C GLU A 130 -6.97 7.99 6.08
N ALA A 131 -7.01 7.35 4.93
CA ALA A 131 -8.16 6.54 4.50
C ALA A 131 -8.27 5.21 5.26
N THR A 132 -7.16 4.60 5.65
CA THR A 132 -7.11 3.31 6.33
C THR A 132 -7.09 3.42 7.86
N ASP A 133 -6.84 4.59 8.41
CA ASP A 133 -6.82 4.82 9.86
C ASP A 133 -8.11 4.38 10.57
N PRO A 134 -9.33 4.68 10.05
CA PRO A 134 -10.57 4.16 10.62
C PRO A 134 -10.70 2.63 10.65
N TRP A 135 -9.90 1.93 9.87
CA TRP A 135 -9.87 0.47 9.83
C TRP A 135 -8.81 -0.16 10.72
N GLY A 136 -8.13 0.66 11.52
CA GLY A 136 -7.04 0.19 12.38
C GLY A 136 -5.77 -0.22 11.65
N ILE A 137 -5.56 0.29 10.44
CA ILE A 137 -4.41 -0.01 9.59
C ILE A 137 -3.54 1.23 9.45
N ARG A 138 -2.23 1.04 9.69
CA ARG A 138 -1.20 2.08 9.51
C ARG A 138 -0.39 1.79 8.26
N ILE A 139 -0.28 2.77 7.40
CA ILE A 139 0.58 2.71 6.23
C ILE A 139 1.95 3.27 6.60
N SER A 140 2.94 2.39 6.62
CA SER A 140 4.32 2.76 6.99
C SER A 140 5.05 3.44 5.85
N MET A 141 4.91 2.90 4.64
CA MET A 141 5.60 3.39 3.45
C MET A 141 4.82 3.00 2.19
N VAL A 142 4.87 3.85 1.19
CA VAL A 142 4.41 3.55 -0.16
C VAL A 142 5.56 3.84 -1.12
N GLU A 143 5.82 2.92 -2.03
CA GLU A 143 6.89 3.07 -3.01
C GLU A 143 6.40 2.67 -4.40
N MET A 144 6.53 3.58 -5.36
CA MET A 144 6.32 3.26 -6.77
C MET A 144 7.49 2.44 -7.27
N LYS A 145 7.24 1.25 -7.79
CA LYS A 145 8.30 0.33 -8.24
C LYS A 145 8.88 0.74 -9.58
N SER A 146 8.03 0.89 -10.58
CA SER A 146 8.44 1.20 -11.94
C SER A 146 7.48 2.17 -12.60
N ILE A 147 8.01 2.98 -13.47
CA ILE A 147 7.25 3.88 -14.34
C ILE A 147 7.59 3.51 -15.76
N GLU A 148 6.65 2.88 -16.46
CA GLU A 148 6.82 2.45 -17.83
C GLU A 148 6.22 3.49 -18.78
N LEU A 149 7.01 3.86 -19.78
CA LEU A 149 6.62 4.80 -20.82
C LEU A 149 6.35 4.05 -22.13
N PRO A 150 5.53 4.59 -23.04
CA PRO A 150 5.40 4.06 -24.40
C PRO A 150 6.77 4.03 -25.10
N ASP A 151 7.02 3.00 -25.93
CA ASP A 151 8.28 2.83 -26.66
C ASP A 151 8.63 4.03 -27.54
N SER A 152 7.62 4.67 -28.13
CA SER A 152 7.79 5.90 -28.90
C SER A 152 8.37 7.05 -28.07
N MET A 153 7.90 7.20 -26.81
CA MET A 153 8.43 8.21 -25.88
C MET A 153 9.82 7.87 -25.36
N LYS A 154 10.09 6.61 -25.06
CA LYS A 154 11.44 6.15 -24.68
C LYS A 154 12.47 6.52 -25.75
N ARG A 155 12.14 6.30 -27.02
CA ARG A 155 13.02 6.66 -28.15
C ARG A 155 13.19 8.18 -28.29
N ALA A 156 12.11 8.95 -28.16
CA ALA A 156 12.17 10.39 -28.19
C ALA A 156 13.02 10.98 -27.06
N MET A 157 12.87 10.48 -25.85
CA MET A 157 13.68 10.88 -24.69
C MET A 157 15.16 10.49 -24.84
N ALA A 158 15.45 9.31 -25.40
CA ALA A 158 16.82 8.88 -25.69
C ALA A 158 17.51 9.80 -26.70
N ARG A 159 16.82 10.14 -27.78
CA ARG A 159 17.33 11.09 -28.80
C ARG A 159 17.59 12.49 -28.22
N GLN A 160 16.69 12.95 -27.36
CA GLN A 160 16.84 14.23 -26.68
C GLN A 160 18.05 14.25 -25.76
N ALA A 161 18.26 13.17 -25.01
CA ALA A 161 19.41 13.01 -24.12
C ALA A 161 20.73 12.96 -24.91
N GLU A 162 20.78 12.27 -26.04
CA GLU A 162 21.93 12.23 -26.94
C GLU A 162 22.24 13.63 -27.51
N ALA A 163 21.23 14.30 -28.03
CA ALA A 163 21.37 15.66 -28.55
C ALA A 163 21.89 16.65 -27.49
N GLU A 164 21.43 16.54 -26.27
CA GLU A 164 21.89 17.37 -25.18
C GLU A 164 23.35 17.06 -24.75
N ARG A 165 23.75 15.79 -24.75
CA ARG A 165 25.13 15.38 -24.52
C ARG A 165 26.07 15.93 -25.59
N ASP A 166 25.68 15.79 -26.86
CA ASP A 166 26.47 16.29 -27.98
C ASP A 166 26.63 17.82 -27.91
N ARG A 167 25.56 18.52 -27.56
CA ARG A 167 25.59 19.97 -27.37
C ARG A 167 26.54 20.38 -26.24
N ARG A 168 26.53 19.68 -25.10
CA ARG A 168 27.43 19.92 -23.99
C ARG A 168 28.89 19.62 -24.37
N ALA A 169 29.11 18.54 -25.10
CA ALA A 169 30.44 18.19 -25.60
C ALA A 169 31.01 19.25 -26.54
N GLN A 170 30.19 19.82 -27.44
CA GLN A 170 30.58 20.91 -28.33
C GLN A 170 30.91 22.18 -27.57
N VAL A 171 30.18 22.52 -26.52
CA VAL A 171 30.45 23.70 -25.67
C VAL A 171 31.78 23.53 -24.93
N ILE A 172 32.05 22.35 -24.39
CA ILE A 172 33.31 22.06 -23.71
C ILE A 172 34.51 22.09 -24.67
N ALA A 173 34.33 21.61 -25.90
CA ALA A 173 35.40 21.64 -26.92
C ALA A 173 35.69 23.04 -27.49
N ALA A 174 34.77 23.99 -27.31
CA ALA A 174 34.90 25.38 -27.75
C ALA A 174 35.54 26.32 -26.73
N GLU A 175 35.72 25.86 -25.48
CA GLU A 175 36.47 26.56 -24.40
C GLU A 175 37.95 26.11 -24.38
#